data_47503e3e56b1ecd2555a55db98c2ef40
#
_entry.id   47503e3e56b1ecd2555a55db98c2ef40
#
_cell.length_a   1.000
_cell.length_b   1.000
_cell.length_c   1.000
_cell.angle_alpha   90.00
_cell.angle_beta   90.00
_cell.angle_gamma   90.00
#
_symmetry.space_group_name_H-M   'P 1'
#
loop_
_entity.id
_entity.type
_entity.pdbx_description
1 polymer ?
#
loop_
_entity_poly.entity_id
_entity_poly.type
_entity_poly.pdbx_seq_one_letter_code
_entity_poly.pdbx_strand_id
1 'polypeptide(L)'
;MSNLCQEITLPTDPLTHIDGEGEIALCILSAINVGKLKSFDEMEELCDLAVRGLEELIDYQQYPVKAAEASTINRRSLGVGYIGLAHYLAKQGCMYDSPETVKVVHELTESFQYNLLKASNNIAKEKGPCGYFDRTKYAEGILPIDTYKKDVDELVAPEYNYDWETLRTDIRAHGLRHSTLSAQMPSESSSVVSNATNGIEPPRGYLPVQKSKKGPLKQIVPQYNTLKSSYTLLWDMPDNTGYINVVAVMQKFFDQAISGNWSYNPSNYENNEVPVSVMAGDFLNTYKYGWKTSYYQRSERA
;
A
#
# COMPACT_ATOMS: atom_id res chain seq x y z
N MET A 1 13.96 7.03 -9.20
CA MET A 1 12.89 8.03 -9.50
C MET A 1 11.71 7.80 -8.58
N SER A 2 11.12 8.85 -8.00
CA SER A 2 9.88 8.73 -7.20
C SER A 2 8.69 9.32 -7.96
N ASN A 3 7.49 8.83 -7.66
CA ASN A 3 6.25 9.40 -8.18
C ASN A 3 5.75 10.58 -7.32
N LEU A 4 4.70 11.26 -7.80
CA LEU A 4 4.12 12.42 -7.13
C LEU A 4 3.58 12.08 -5.73
N CYS A 5 2.93 10.92 -5.59
CA CYS A 5 2.27 10.52 -4.34
C CYS A 5 3.19 9.79 -3.36
N GLN A 6 4.50 9.68 -3.68
CA GLN A 6 5.59 9.21 -2.81
C GLN A 6 5.57 7.72 -2.45
N GLU A 7 4.61 6.91 -2.92
CA GLU A 7 4.57 5.48 -2.60
C GLU A 7 5.55 4.65 -3.42
N ILE A 8 6.12 5.22 -4.49
CA ILE A 8 7.00 4.49 -5.42
C ILE A 8 8.34 5.20 -5.56
N THR A 9 9.42 4.44 -5.35
CA THR A 9 10.79 4.86 -5.64
C THR A 9 11.49 3.74 -6.36
N LEU A 10 11.69 3.90 -7.67
CA LEU A 10 12.29 2.88 -8.53
C LEU A 10 13.72 3.26 -8.95
N PRO A 11 14.64 2.28 -9.01
CA PRO A 11 15.95 2.49 -9.58
C PRO A 11 15.84 2.75 -11.08
N THR A 12 16.75 3.57 -11.61
CA THR A 12 16.86 3.87 -13.04
C THR A 12 18.31 3.97 -13.44
N ASP A 13 18.66 3.47 -14.62
CA ASP A 13 19.94 3.78 -15.22
C ASP A 13 19.96 5.26 -15.67
N PRO A 14 21.13 5.92 -15.68
CA PRO A 14 21.22 7.33 -16.06
C PRO A 14 20.60 7.60 -17.43
N LEU A 15 19.72 8.59 -17.50
CA LEU A 15 19.08 9.00 -18.75
C LEU A 15 19.98 9.95 -19.51
N THR A 16 20.45 9.53 -20.68
CA THR A 16 21.23 10.38 -21.59
C THR A 16 20.34 11.06 -22.64
N HIS A 17 19.34 10.35 -23.15
CA HIS A 17 18.34 10.83 -24.09
C HIS A 17 17.06 10.01 -23.99
N ILE A 18 15.89 10.62 -24.19
CA ILE A 18 14.58 9.94 -24.06
C ILE A 18 14.37 8.79 -25.05
N ASP A 19 15.01 8.85 -26.22
CA ASP A 19 14.97 7.81 -27.26
C ASP A 19 16.28 7.02 -27.37
N GLY A 20 17.19 7.20 -26.39
CA GLY A 20 18.50 6.56 -26.35
C GLY A 20 18.68 5.67 -25.13
N GLU A 21 19.90 5.68 -24.60
CA GLU A 21 20.26 4.91 -23.42
C GLU A 21 19.76 5.57 -22.14
N GLY A 22 19.39 4.73 -21.16
CA GLY A 22 18.89 5.13 -19.86
C GLY A 22 17.45 4.68 -19.62
N GLU A 23 16.90 5.08 -18.50
CA GLU A 23 15.58 4.63 -18.05
C GLU A 23 14.72 5.78 -17.55
N ILE A 24 13.44 5.73 -17.87
CA ILE A 24 12.37 6.48 -17.21
C ILE A 24 11.47 5.46 -16.52
N ALA A 25 11.44 5.50 -15.19
CA ALA A 25 10.65 4.54 -14.41
C ALA A 25 9.16 4.77 -14.61
N LEU A 26 8.44 3.70 -14.92
CA LEU A 26 6.99 3.62 -14.88
C LEU A 26 6.58 2.51 -13.92
N CYS A 27 5.47 2.70 -13.23
CA CYS A 27 4.84 1.69 -12.39
C CYS A 27 3.35 1.62 -12.69
N ILE A 28 2.85 0.41 -12.87
CA ILE A 28 1.43 0.17 -13.14
C ILE A 28 0.76 -0.21 -11.82
N LEU A 29 -0.37 0.43 -11.52
CA LEU A 29 -1.04 0.34 -10.23
C LEU A 29 -2.33 -0.45 -10.30
N SER A 30 -2.61 -1.20 -9.23
CA SER A 30 -3.89 -1.84 -8.96
C SER A 30 -4.16 -1.85 -7.46
N ALA A 31 -5.42 -2.11 -7.07
CA ALA A 31 -5.78 -2.23 -5.67
C ALA A 31 -6.84 -3.31 -5.45
N ILE A 32 -6.63 -4.14 -4.42
CA ILE A 32 -7.59 -5.16 -3.97
C ILE A 32 -8.55 -4.53 -2.95
N ASN A 33 -9.85 -4.71 -3.13
CA ASN A 33 -10.86 -4.24 -2.16
C ASN A 33 -10.97 -5.22 -0.99
N VAL A 34 -10.13 -5.04 0.03
CA VAL A 34 -10.12 -5.91 1.23
C VAL A 34 -11.39 -5.79 2.07
N GLY A 35 -12.13 -4.68 1.95
CA GLY A 35 -13.44 -4.54 2.61
C GLY A 35 -14.47 -5.58 2.14
N LYS A 36 -14.30 -6.15 0.95
CA LYS A 36 -15.16 -7.22 0.41
C LYS A 36 -14.61 -8.62 0.65
N LEU A 37 -13.40 -8.77 1.17
CA LEU A 37 -12.80 -10.07 1.48
C LEU A 37 -13.65 -10.85 2.47
N LYS A 38 -13.92 -12.12 2.21
CA LYS A 38 -14.69 -13.02 3.07
C LYS A 38 -13.78 -13.86 3.96
N SER A 39 -12.66 -14.34 3.40
CA SER A 39 -11.62 -15.08 4.11
C SER A 39 -10.26 -14.85 3.45
N PHE A 40 -9.17 -15.21 4.13
CA PHE A 40 -7.82 -15.17 3.55
C PHE A 40 -7.60 -16.19 2.42
N ASP A 41 -8.46 -17.20 2.30
CA ASP A 41 -8.39 -18.18 1.20
C ASP A 41 -8.60 -17.53 -0.18
N GLU A 42 -9.36 -16.40 -0.22
CA GLU A 42 -9.56 -15.63 -1.46
C GLU A 42 -8.33 -14.81 -1.86
N MET A 43 -7.39 -14.56 -0.94
CA MET A 43 -6.26 -13.65 -1.17
C MET A 43 -5.32 -14.16 -2.27
N GLU A 44 -5.09 -15.45 -2.34
CA GLU A 44 -4.23 -16.05 -3.37
C GLU A 44 -4.78 -15.78 -4.77
N GLU A 45 -6.07 -16.06 -5.00
CA GLU A 45 -6.71 -15.82 -6.29
C GLU A 45 -6.76 -14.33 -6.64
N LEU A 46 -7.11 -13.46 -5.68
CA LEU A 46 -7.19 -12.02 -5.91
C LEU A 46 -5.82 -11.42 -6.24
N CYS A 47 -4.77 -11.84 -5.57
CA CYS A 47 -3.40 -11.41 -5.86
C CYS A 47 -2.94 -11.92 -7.24
N ASP A 48 -3.20 -13.18 -7.57
CA ASP A 48 -2.86 -13.75 -8.88
C ASP A 48 -3.56 -13.01 -10.02
N LEU A 49 -4.86 -12.75 -9.89
CA LEU A 49 -5.64 -11.97 -10.87
C LEU A 49 -5.12 -10.54 -11.02
N ALA A 50 -4.81 -9.86 -9.90
CA ALA A 50 -4.28 -8.50 -9.94
C ALA A 50 -2.91 -8.45 -10.64
N VAL A 51 -1.99 -9.34 -10.29
CA VAL A 51 -0.64 -9.39 -10.86
C VAL A 51 -0.70 -9.77 -12.34
N ARG A 52 -1.49 -10.79 -12.73
CA ARG A 52 -1.65 -11.19 -14.14
C ARG A 52 -2.29 -10.09 -14.98
N GLY A 53 -3.31 -9.42 -14.46
CA GLY A 53 -3.94 -8.30 -15.17
C GLY A 53 -2.97 -7.16 -15.45
N LEU A 54 -2.10 -6.82 -14.50
CA LEU A 54 -1.09 -5.79 -14.69
C LEU A 54 0.07 -6.28 -15.58
N GLU A 55 0.46 -7.55 -15.49
CA GLU A 55 1.46 -8.17 -16.37
C GLU A 55 1.06 -8.03 -17.85
N GLU A 56 -0.20 -8.36 -18.19
CA GLU A 56 -0.71 -8.23 -19.55
C GLU A 56 -0.76 -6.76 -20.02
N LEU A 57 -1.05 -5.82 -19.11
CA LEU A 57 -1.04 -4.39 -19.45
C LEU A 57 0.37 -3.87 -19.78
N ILE A 58 1.43 -4.41 -19.18
CA ILE A 58 2.81 -4.06 -19.52
C ILE A 58 3.11 -4.34 -21.00
N ASP A 59 2.65 -5.48 -21.51
CA ASP A 59 2.90 -5.89 -22.88
C ASP A 59 1.92 -5.26 -23.89
N TYR A 60 0.72 -4.88 -23.42
CA TYR A 60 -0.33 -4.30 -24.28
C TYR A 60 -0.18 -2.81 -24.53
N GLN A 61 0.33 -2.04 -23.56
CA GLN A 61 0.41 -0.59 -23.65
C GLN A 61 1.46 -0.12 -24.68
N GLN A 62 1.25 1.09 -25.20
CA GLN A 62 2.22 1.76 -26.06
C GLN A 62 3.05 2.74 -25.26
N TYR A 63 4.36 2.72 -25.45
CA TYR A 63 5.28 3.60 -24.74
C TYR A 63 5.60 4.83 -25.59
N PRO A 64 5.47 6.05 -25.03
CA PRO A 64 5.70 7.28 -25.79
C PRO A 64 7.17 7.52 -26.09
N VAL A 65 8.09 6.97 -25.30
CA VAL A 65 9.54 7.12 -25.44
C VAL A 65 10.25 5.81 -25.10
N LYS A 66 11.38 5.54 -25.77
CA LYS A 66 12.15 4.29 -25.61
C LYS A 66 12.70 4.06 -24.20
N ALA A 67 13.12 5.12 -23.51
CA ALA A 67 13.63 5.00 -22.17
C ALA A 67 12.56 4.51 -21.17
N ALA A 68 11.29 4.86 -21.38
CA ALA A 68 10.18 4.35 -20.57
C ALA A 68 9.86 2.89 -20.88
N GLU A 69 9.88 2.51 -22.18
CA GLU A 69 9.73 1.13 -22.63
C GLU A 69 10.82 0.24 -22.05
N ALA A 70 12.09 0.65 -22.18
CA ALA A 70 13.24 -0.11 -21.69
C ALA A 70 13.16 -0.40 -20.19
N SER A 71 12.84 0.62 -19.37
CA SER A 71 12.64 0.46 -17.93
C SER A 71 11.50 -0.51 -17.64
N THR A 72 10.35 -0.30 -18.27
CA THR A 72 9.13 -1.06 -17.97
C THR A 72 9.24 -2.52 -18.37
N ILE A 73 9.72 -2.81 -19.58
CA ILE A 73 9.85 -4.20 -20.07
C ILE A 73 10.90 -4.97 -19.31
N ASN A 74 12.05 -4.36 -18.96
CA ASN A 74 13.11 -5.05 -18.23
C ASN A 74 12.82 -5.22 -16.75
N ARG A 75 12.13 -4.28 -16.12
CA ARG A 75 11.86 -4.31 -14.66
C ARG A 75 10.48 -4.84 -14.33
N ARG A 76 9.48 -4.63 -15.20
CA ARG A 76 8.08 -5.03 -15.01
C ARG A 76 7.55 -4.61 -13.63
N SER A 77 7.81 -3.35 -13.23
CA SER A 77 7.52 -2.84 -11.89
C SER A 77 6.02 -2.65 -11.69
N LEU A 78 5.47 -3.27 -10.66
CA LEU A 78 4.08 -3.14 -10.25
C LEU A 78 3.98 -2.41 -8.91
N GLY A 79 2.82 -1.77 -8.68
CA GLY A 79 2.42 -1.21 -7.42
C GLY A 79 1.01 -1.66 -7.07
N VAL A 80 0.86 -2.83 -6.46
CA VAL A 80 -0.42 -3.32 -5.98
C VAL A 80 -0.60 -2.88 -4.53
N GLY A 81 -1.73 -2.23 -4.24
CA GLY A 81 -2.14 -1.86 -2.89
C GLY A 81 -3.49 -2.47 -2.54
N TYR A 82 -4.12 -1.95 -1.50
CA TYR A 82 -5.50 -2.31 -1.20
C TYR A 82 -6.34 -1.09 -0.80
N ILE A 83 -7.64 -1.22 -0.97
CA ILE A 83 -8.67 -0.23 -0.62
C ILE A 83 -9.66 -0.87 0.34
N GLY A 84 -10.44 -0.05 1.01
CA GLY A 84 -11.48 -0.55 1.90
C GLY A 84 -10.96 -1.02 3.26
N LEU A 85 -9.76 -0.57 3.71
CA LEU A 85 -9.22 -0.99 5.00
C LEU A 85 -10.15 -0.62 6.16
N ALA A 86 -10.71 0.60 6.17
CA ALA A 86 -11.63 1.01 7.23
C ALA A 86 -12.88 0.13 7.28
N HIS A 87 -13.41 -0.29 6.12
CA HIS A 87 -14.52 -1.24 6.06
C HIS A 87 -14.10 -2.63 6.57
N TYR A 88 -12.91 -3.10 6.20
CA TYR A 88 -12.38 -4.37 6.70
C TYR A 88 -12.26 -4.36 8.22
N LEU A 89 -11.64 -3.32 8.79
CA LEU A 89 -11.49 -3.17 10.25
C LEU A 89 -12.85 -3.09 10.97
N ALA A 90 -13.81 -2.33 10.42
CA ALA A 90 -15.16 -2.26 10.99
C ALA A 90 -15.85 -3.63 11.01
N LYS A 91 -15.66 -4.48 9.99
CA LYS A 91 -16.15 -5.87 9.97
C LYS A 91 -15.50 -6.75 11.06
N GLN A 92 -14.24 -6.47 11.39
CA GLN A 92 -13.51 -7.18 12.46
C GLN A 92 -13.84 -6.62 13.87
N GLY A 93 -14.63 -5.54 13.95
CA GLY A 93 -14.89 -4.84 15.21
C GLY A 93 -13.69 -4.07 15.76
N CYS A 94 -12.73 -3.74 14.91
CA CYS A 94 -11.49 -3.04 15.27
C CYS A 94 -11.57 -1.57 14.87
N MET A 95 -11.19 -0.68 15.77
CA MET A 95 -10.95 0.74 15.49
C MET A 95 -9.46 0.97 15.26
N TYR A 96 -9.10 2.06 14.54
CA TYR A 96 -7.68 2.34 14.22
C TYR A 96 -6.79 2.51 15.45
N ASP A 97 -7.31 2.99 16.54
CA ASP A 97 -6.62 3.19 17.83
C ASP A 97 -6.74 1.99 18.79
N SER A 98 -7.43 0.92 18.39
CA SER A 98 -7.55 -0.29 19.21
C SER A 98 -6.25 -1.11 19.17
N PRO A 99 -5.78 -1.64 20.31
CA PRO A 99 -4.55 -2.44 20.36
C PRO A 99 -4.55 -3.66 19.42
N GLU A 100 -5.73 -4.25 19.22
CA GLU A 100 -5.90 -5.45 18.38
C GLU A 100 -5.72 -5.16 16.90
N THR A 101 -5.91 -3.92 16.47
CA THR A 101 -5.89 -3.52 15.06
C THR A 101 -4.55 -3.78 14.40
N VAL A 102 -3.44 -3.56 15.09
CA VAL A 102 -2.10 -3.82 14.56
C VAL A 102 -1.89 -5.30 14.23
N LYS A 103 -2.45 -6.21 15.03
CA LYS A 103 -2.40 -7.65 14.75
C LYS A 103 -3.26 -8.00 13.52
N VAL A 104 -4.48 -7.50 13.46
CA VAL A 104 -5.40 -7.72 12.33
C VAL A 104 -4.78 -7.21 11.02
N VAL A 105 -4.15 -6.04 11.04
CA VAL A 105 -3.47 -5.46 9.87
C VAL A 105 -2.20 -6.24 9.53
N HIS A 106 -1.47 -6.74 10.53
CA HIS A 106 -0.30 -7.60 10.31
C HIS A 106 -0.68 -8.86 9.53
N GLU A 107 -1.68 -9.60 9.98
CA GLU A 107 -2.15 -10.82 9.34
C GLU A 107 -2.69 -10.56 7.93
N LEU A 108 -3.46 -9.50 7.74
CA LEU A 108 -3.97 -9.08 6.43
C LEU A 108 -2.82 -8.76 5.46
N THR A 109 -1.86 -7.97 5.91
CA THR A 109 -0.78 -7.48 5.04
C THR A 109 0.25 -8.57 4.76
N GLU A 110 0.49 -9.45 5.73
CA GLU A 110 1.29 -10.67 5.51
C GLU A 110 0.70 -11.51 4.39
N SER A 111 -0.59 -11.86 4.50
CA SER A 111 -1.30 -12.63 3.48
C SER A 111 -1.23 -11.98 2.10
N PHE A 112 -1.44 -10.67 2.04
CA PHE A 112 -1.39 -9.89 0.83
C PHE A 112 0.00 -9.95 0.17
N GLN A 113 1.07 -9.62 0.88
CA GLN A 113 2.42 -9.57 0.32
C GLN A 113 2.94 -10.96 -0.06
N TYR A 114 2.70 -11.95 0.79
CA TYR A 114 3.06 -13.33 0.49
C TYR A 114 2.46 -13.81 -0.83
N ASN A 115 1.17 -13.58 -1.02
CA ASN A 115 0.46 -14.02 -2.22
C ASN A 115 0.81 -13.20 -3.47
N LEU A 116 1.17 -11.92 -3.35
CA LEU A 116 1.72 -11.15 -4.47
C LEU A 116 3.06 -11.73 -4.95
N LEU A 117 3.96 -12.04 -4.03
CA LEU A 117 5.25 -12.66 -4.37
C LEU A 117 5.06 -14.04 -4.99
N LYS A 118 4.16 -14.86 -4.43
CA LYS A 118 3.81 -16.18 -4.95
C LYS A 118 3.25 -16.07 -6.37
N ALA A 119 2.34 -15.15 -6.64
CA ALA A 119 1.79 -14.90 -7.97
C ALA A 119 2.88 -14.52 -8.99
N SER A 120 3.76 -13.59 -8.64
CA SER A 120 4.88 -13.18 -9.49
C SER A 120 5.87 -14.31 -9.75
N ASN A 121 6.15 -15.15 -8.75
CA ASN A 121 7.01 -16.33 -8.89
C ASN A 121 6.36 -17.37 -9.81
N ASN A 122 5.06 -17.61 -9.68
CA ASN A 122 4.34 -18.53 -10.58
C ASN A 122 4.38 -18.05 -12.04
N ILE A 123 4.20 -16.75 -12.28
CA ILE A 123 4.33 -16.18 -13.63
C ILE A 123 5.79 -16.28 -14.12
N ALA A 124 6.78 -16.13 -13.25
CA ALA A 124 8.19 -16.37 -13.62
C ALA A 124 8.46 -17.81 -14.02
N LYS A 125 7.82 -18.80 -13.38
CA LYS A 125 7.88 -20.21 -13.80
C LYS A 125 7.27 -20.44 -15.19
N GLU A 126 6.26 -19.66 -15.56
CA GLU A 126 5.57 -19.75 -16.86
C GLU A 126 6.28 -18.98 -17.99
N LYS A 127 6.72 -17.76 -17.71
CA LYS A 127 7.19 -16.78 -18.72
C LYS A 127 8.67 -16.37 -18.55
N GLY A 128 9.36 -16.87 -17.53
CA GLY A 128 10.68 -16.41 -17.10
C GLY A 128 10.64 -15.19 -16.18
N PRO A 129 11.70 -14.92 -15.42
CA PRO A 129 11.83 -13.73 -14.58
C PRO A 129 11.92 -12.45 -15.44
N CYS A 130 11.75 -11.27 -14.80
CA CYS A 130 12.00 -10.02 -15.50
C CYS A 130 13.49 -9.87 -15.87
N GLY A 131 13.77 -9.09 -16.94
CA GLY A 131 15.11 -8.95 -17.49
C GLY A 131 16.17 -8.42 -16.50
N TYR A 132 15.76 -7.62 -15.51
CA TYR A 132 16.63 -7.07 -14.47
C TYR A 132 16.40 -7.72 -13.10
N PHE A 133 15.91 -8.96 -13.05
CA PHE A 133 15.73 -9.69 -11.80
C PHE A 133 17.02 -9.72 -10.97
N ASP A 134 18.18 -9.99 -11.60
CA ASP A 134 19.49 -10.05 -10.95
C ASP A 134 19.93 -8.73 -10.30
N ARG A 135 19.26 -7.62 -10.61
CA ARG A 135 19.50 -6.31 -10.00
C ARG A 135 18.60 -6.06 -8.80
N THR A 136 17.79 -7.02 -8.39
CA THR A 136 16.84 -6.90 -7.27
C THR A 136 17.35 -7.56 -6.01
N LYS A 137 16.89 -7.11 -4.85
CA LYS A 137 17.13 -7.81 -3.58
C LYS A 137 16.52 -9.21 -3.54
N TYR A 138 15.49 -9.44 -4.30
CA TYR A 138 14.87 -10.75 -4.44
C TYR A 138 15.83 -11.80 -5.02
N ALA A 139 16.70 -11.42 -5.95
CA ALA A 139 17.74 -12.30 -6.49
C ALA A 139 18.74 -12.75 -5.41
N GLU A 140 19.01 -11.89 -4.43
CA GLU A 140 19.82 -12.22 -3.25
C GLU A 140 19.03 -13.08 -2.23
N GLY A 141 17.73 -13.29 -2.44
CA GLY A 141 16.80 -13.95 -1.52
C GLY A 141 16.39 -13.09 -0.35
N ILE A 142 16.52 -11.77 -0.46
CA ILE A 142 16.11 -10.81 0.56
C ILE A 142 14.66 -10.41 0.30
N LEU A 143 13.78 -10.66 1.27
CA LEU A 143 12.36 -10.35 1.23
C LEU A 143 12.04 -9.13 2.11
N PRO A 144 10.89 -8.48 1.96
CA PRO A 144 10.51 -7.34 2.80
C PRO A 144 10.59 -7.63 4.30
N ILE A 145 10.23 -8.84 4.73
CA ILE A 145 10.31 -9.29 6.13
C ILE A 145 11.73 -9.33 6.72
N ASP A 146 12.76 -9.24 5.88
CA ASP A 146 14.16 -9.24 6.33
C ASP A 146 14.67 -7.82 6.59
N THR A 147 14.07 -6.80 5.94
CA THR A 147 14.65 -5.45 5.86
C THR A 147 13.80 -4.33 6.49
N TYR A 148 12.66 -4.68 7.08
CA TYR A 148 11.83 -3.69 7.77
C TYR A 148 12.50 -3.16 9.04
N LYS A 149 12.06 -2.01 9.51
CA LYS A 149 12.53 -1.39 10.75
C LYS A 149 12.05 -2.20 11.95
N LYS A 150 12.95 -2.82 12.70
CA LYS A 150 12.63 -3.77 13.79
C LYS A 150 11.89 -3.13 14.97
N ASP A 151 11.97 -1.81 15.14
CA ASP A 151 11.19 -1.12 16.17
C ASP A 151 9.67 -1.34 16.04
N VAL A 152 9.16 -1.69 14.84
CA VAL A 152 7.74 -2.01 14.65
C VAL A 152 7.32 -3.29 15.41
N ASP A 153 8.24 -4.16 15.77
CA ASP A 153 7.97 -5.37 16.55
C ASP A 153 7.57 -5.04 18.02
N GLU A 154 7.77 -3.78 18.45
CA GLU A 154 7.18 -3.27 19.70
C GLU A 154 5.64 -3.17 19.63
N LEU A 155 5.09 -2.98 18.41
CA LEU A 155 3.66 -2.84 18.17
C LEU A 155 2.96 -4.20 17.97
N VAL A 156 3.64 -5.12 17.30
CA VAL A 156 3.11 -6.46 16.99
C VAL A 156 4.26 -7.45 16.87
N ALA A 157 4.13 -8.60 17.53
CA ALA A 157 5.14 -9.66 17.48
C ALA A 157 5.42 -10.12 16.04
N PRO A 158 6.67 -10.43 15.68
CA PRO A 158 7.07 -10.90 14.36
C PRO A 158 6.73 -12.37 14.13
N GLU A 159 5.47 -12.73 14.34
CA GLU A 159 4.94 -14.07 14.11
C GLU A 159 4.30 -14.12 12.71
N TYR A 160 4.63 -15.15 11.94
CA TYR A 160 4.18 -15.30 10.55
C TYR A 160 3.31 -16.54 10.39
N ASN A 161 2.26 -16.42 9.56
CA ASN A 161 1.32 -17.50 9.26
C ASN A 161 1.69 -18.27 8.00
N TYR A 162 2.60 -17.75 7.17
CA TYR A 162 2.99 -18.31 5.88
C TYR A 162 4.41 -18.84 5.90
N ASP A 163 4.69 -19.83 5.06
CA ASP A 163 6.04 -20.41 4.88
C ASP A 163 6.89 -19.54 3.94
N TRP A 164 7.46 -18.50 4.51
CA TRP A 164 8.33 -17.55 3.79
C TRP A 164 9.62 -18.22 3.29
N GLU A 165 10.13 -19.24 3.95
CA GLU A 165 11.39 -19.88 3.54
C GLU A 165 11.20 -20.77 2.31
N THR A 166 10.09 -21.49 2.20
CA THR A 166 9.74 -22.19 0.96
C THR A 166 9.57 -21.22 -0.20
N LEU A 167 8.87 -20.10 0.00
CA LEU A 167 8.71 -19.06 -1.01
C LEU A 167 10.07 -18.44 -1.40
N ARG A 168 10.95 -18.15 -0.44
CA ARG A 168 12.32 -17.66 -0.68
C ARG A 168 13.11 -18.61 -1.56
N THR A 169 13.05 -19.90 -1.27
CA THR A 169 13.69 -20.96 -2.04
C THR A 169 13.18 -21.00 -3.47
N ASP A 170 11.88 -20.92 -3.65
CA ASP A 170 11.24 -20.88 -4.97
C ASP A 170 11.63 -19.63 -5.77
N ILE A 171 11.68 -18.48 -5.11
CA ILE A 171 12.10 -17.21 -5.75
C ILE A 171 13.57 -17.29 -6.19
N ARG A 172 14.45 -17.88 -5.38
CA ARG A 172 15.86 -18.10 -5.78
C ARG A 172 15.98 -19.04 -6.96
N ALA A 173 15.13 -20.07 -7.04
CA ALA A 173 15.17 -21.07 -8.09
C ALA A 173 14.61 -20.57 -9.43
N HIS A 174 13.53 -19.79 -9.40
CA HIS A 174 12.74 -19.42 -10.59
C HIS A 174 12.65 -17.91 -10.84
N GLY A 175 13.07 -17.09 -9.89
CA GLY A 175 12.98 -15.63 -9.96
C GLY A 175 11.58 -15.09 -9.70
N LEU A 176 11.44 -13.78 -9.93
CA LEU A 176 10.16 -13.06 -9.98
C LEU A 176 9.95 -12.46 -11.36
N ARG A 177 8.72 -12.47 -11.84
CA ARG A 177 8.33 -11.80 -13.09
C ARG A 177 8.39 -10.27 -12.96
N HIS A 178 8.33 -9.74 -11.75
CA HIS A 178 8.24 -8.32 -11.45
C HIS A 178 9.32 -7.91 -10.45
N SER A 179 10.00 -6.80 -10.70
CA SER A 179 11.08 -6.30 -9.83
C SER A 179 10.57 -5.72 -8.51
N THR A 180 9.32 -5.22 -8.50
CA THR A 180 8.56 -4.75 -7.34
C THR A 180 7.10 -5.12 -7.50
N LEU A 181 6.36 -5.26 -6.40
CA LEU A 181 4.98 -5.74 -6.42
C LEU A 181 4.02 -4.87 -5.62
N SER A 182 4.37 -4.43 -4.43
CA SER A 182 3.45 -3.73 -3.54
C SER A 182 3.80 -2.27 -3.32
N ALA A 183 2.80 -1.41 -3.48
CA ALA A 183 2.85 0.00 -3.13
C ALA A 183 1.45 0.45 -2.74
N GLN A 184 1.32 1.29 -1.70
CA GLN A 184 0.02 1.79 -1.29
C GLN A 184 -0.19 3.21 -1.80
N MET A 185 -0.93 3.29 -2.89
CA MET A 185 -1.29 4.56 -3.53
C MET A 185 -2.49 5.24 -2.83
N PRO A 186 -2.66 6.56 -3.00
CA PRO A 186 -3.94 7.21 -2.77
C PRO A 186 -4.96 6.69 -3.79
N SER A 187 -6.10 6.17 -3.34
CA SER A 187 -7.03 5.40 -4.18
C SER A 187 -8.42 6.00 -4.22
N GLU A 188 -8.52 7.32 -4.26
CA GLU A 188 -9.80 8.03 -4.10
C GLU A 188 -10.83 7.63 -5.17
N SER A 189 -10.48 7.72 -6.45
CA SER A 189 -11.40 7.40 -7.54
C SER A 189 -11.72 5.91 -7.64
N SER A 190 -10.73 5.04 -7.51
CA SER A 190 -10.91 3.57 -7.57
C SER A 190 -11.72 3.05 -6.39
N SER A 191 -11.60 3.67 -5.21
CA SER A 191 -12.43 3.35 -4.06
C SER A 191 -13.90 3.68 -4.30
N VAL A 192 -14.19 4.82 -4.93
CA VAL A 192 -15.57 5.21 -5.29
C VAL A 192 -16.19 4.22 -6.27
N VAL A 193 -15.48 3.90 -7.36
CA VAL A 193 -15.96 2.95 -8.38
C VAL A 193 -16.25 1.57 -7.76
N SER A 194 -15.43 1.16 -6.81
CA SER A 194 -15.55 -0.16 -6.15
C SER A 194 -16.53 -0.17 -4.97
N ASN A 195 -17.14 0.98 -4.63
CA ASN A 195 -17.91 1.17 -3.41
C ASN A 195 -17.15 0.71 -2.16
N ALA A 196 -15.92 1.19 -2.02
CA ALA A 196 -15.02 0.94 -0.90
C ALA A 196 -14.78 2.22 -0.10
N THR A 197 -14.33 2.09 1.13
CA THR A 197 -13.72 3.21 1.86
C THR A 197 -12.40 3.58 1.20
N ASN A 198 -12.01 4.86 1.27
CA ASN A 198 -10.85 5.39 0.56
C ASN A 198 -9.53 4.77 1.04
N GLY A 199 -8.93 3.94 0.21
CA GLY A 199 -7.60 3.38 0.47
C GLY A 199 -7.51 2.72 1.83
N ILE A 200 -6.56 3.19 2.61
CA ILE A 200 -6.25 2.72 3.97
C ILE A 200 -6.65 3.71 5.07
N GLU A 201 -7.28 4.81 4.69
CA GLU A 201 -7.63 5.88 5.63
C GLU A 201 -8.98 5.65 6.32
N PRO A 202 -9.14 6.12 7.57
CA PRO A 202 -10.46 6.29 8.15
C PRO A 202 -11.31 7.22 7.29
N PRO A 203 -12.60 6.96 7.10
CA PRO A 203 -13.47 7.86 6.37
C PRO A 203 -13.64 9.19 7.14
N ARG A 204 -13.73 10.30 6.40
CA ARG A 204 -13.92 11.63 7.00
C ARG A 204 -15.31 11.82 7.62
N GLY A 205 -16.25 10.95 7.28
CA GLY A 205 -17.62 10.93 7.76
C GLY A 205 -18.36 9.74 7.16
N TYR A 206 -19.54 9.46 7.65
CA TYR A 206 -20.36 8.34 7.14
C TYR A 206 -20.89 8.57 5.71
N LEU A 207 -20.96 9.82 5.27
CA LEU A 207 -21.39 10.24 3.93
C LEU A 207 -20.36 11.20 3.33
N PRO A 208 -19.16 10.75 3.01
CA PRO A 208 -18.17 11.60 2.36
C PRO A 208 -18.71 12.13 1.03
N VAL A 209 -18.44 13.41 0.78
CA VAL A 209 -18.84 14.10 -0.45
C VAL A 209 -17.59 14.47 -1.23
N GLN A 210 -17.42 13.86 -2.39
CA GLN A 210 -16.33 14.20 -3.31
C GLN A 210 -16.82 15.20 -4.35
N LYS A 211 -16.04 16.25 -4.56
CA LYS A 211 -16.31 17.21 -5.63
C LYS A 211 -15.74 16.69 -6.96
N SER A 212 -16.57 16.52 -7.96
CA SER A 212 -16.14 16.18 -9.32
C SER A 212 -16.53 17.29 -10.30
N LYS A 213 -15.94 17.27 -11.50
CA LYS A 213 -16.32 18.21 -12.59
C LYS A 213 -17.80 18.09 -13.00
N LYS A 214 -18.44 16.94 -12.72
CA LYS A 214 -19.86 16.68 -13.02
C LYS A 214 -20.79 16.92 -11.84
N GLY A 215 -20.28 17.43 -10.71
CA GLY A 215 -21.04 17.69 -9.49
C GLY A 215 -20.56 16.88 -8.28
N PRO A 216 -21.18 17.08 -7.11
CA PRO A 216 -20.81 16.36 -5.91
C PRO A 216 -21.23 14.88 -6.00
N LEU A 217 -20.29 13.99 -5.72
CA LEU A 217 -20.53 12.55 -5.58
C LEU A 217 -20.65 12.24 -4.08
N LYS A 218 -21.78 11.69 -3.68
CA LYS A 218 -22.05 11.25 -2.31
C LYS A 218 -21.92 9.74 -2.24
N GLN A 219 -21.15 9.25 -1.31
CA GLN A 219 -20.97 7.81 -1.09
C GLN A 219 -21.15 7.53 0.41
N ILE A 220 -22.10 6.67 0.75
CA ILE A 220 -22.22 6.20 2.13
C ILE A 220 -21.17 5.11 2.39
N VAL A 221 -20.61 5.09 3.60
CA VAL A 221 -19.70 4.01 3.99
C VAL A 221 -20.38 2.63 3.85
N PRO A 222 -19.68 1.61 3.36
CA PRO A 222 -20.27 0.29 3.16
C PRO A 222 -20.88 -0.28 4.44
N GLN A 223 -22.01 -0.97 4.32
CA GLN A 223 -22.73 -1.58 5.44
C GLN A 223 -23.04 -0.61 6.59
N TYR A 224 -23.35 0.65 6.26
CA TYR A 224 -23.64 1.69 7.25
C TYR A 224 -24.63 1.27 8.33
N ASN A 225 -25.73 0.62 7.94
CA ASN A 225 -26.80 0.24 8.89
C ASN A 225 -26.36 -0.74 9.98
N THR A 226 -25.34 -1.57 9.68
CA THR A 226 -24.86 -2.63 10.58
C THR A 226 -23.52 -2.31 11.22
N LEU A 227 -22.68 -1.50 10.56
CA LEU A 227 -21.30 -1.25 10.98
C LEU A 227 -21.04 0.19 11.42
N LYS A 228 -22.07 1.06 11.47
CA LYS A 228 -21.88 2.47 11.84
C LYS A 228 -21.06 2.67 13.11
N SER A 229 -21.36 1.93 14.17
CA SER A 229 -20.67 2.05 15.46
C SER A 229 -19.26 1.44 15.49
N SER A 230 -18.89 0.70 14.46
CA SER A 230 -17.56 0.06 14.33
C SER A 230 -16.59 0.85 13.45
N TYR A 231 -17.09 1.88 12.74
CA TYR A 231 -16.22 2.74 11.95
C TYR A 231 -15.49 3.76 12.81
N THR A 232 -14.18 3.88 12.67
CA THR A 232 -13.43 5.06 13.09
C THR A 232 -13.62 6.16 12.03
N LEU A 233 -14.02 7.36 12.45
CA LEU A 233 -14.01 8.54 11.58
C LEU A 233 -12.70 9.31 11.76
N LEU A 234 -12.17 9.84 10.67
CA LEU A 234 -10.84 10.49 10.65
C LEU A 234 -10.74 11.64 11.65
N TRP A 235 -11.79 12.47 11.74
CA TRP A 235 -11.78 13.65 12.61
C TRP A 235 -12.21 13.39 14.05
N ASP A 236 -12.68 12.17 14.34
CA ASP A 236 -13.01 11.72 15.70
C ASP A 236 -11.81 11.04 16.38
N MET A 237 -10.73 10.78 15.63
CA MET A 237 -9.49 10.25 16.21
C MET A 237 -8.83 11.28 17.13
N PRO A 238 -8.35 10.86 18.32
CA PRO A 238 -7.72 11.78 19.27
C PRO A 238 -6.39 12.34 18.74
N ASP A 239 -5.63 11.52 18.00
CA ASP A 239 -4.34 11.83 17.40
C ASP A 239 -4.03 10.88 16.23
N ASN A 240 -2.82 10.94 15.68
CA ASN A 240 -2.40 10.09 14.56
C ASN A 240 -1.82 8.73 14.99
N THR A 241 -1.66 8.44 16.28
CA THR A 241 -0.94 7.26 16.77
C THR A 241 -1.48 5.95 16.17
N GLY A 242 -2.79 5.75 16.22
CA GLY A 242 -3.41 4.54 15.66
C GLY A 242 -3.15 4.37 14.17
N TYR A 243 -3.29 5.45 13.40
CA TYR A 243 -3.01 5.42 11.96
C TYR A 243 -1.52 5.22 11.65
N ILE A 244 -0.63 5.88 12.41
CA ILE A 244 0.83 5.70 12.26
C ILE A 244 1.20 4.23 12.49
N ASN A 245 0.66 3.60 13.54
CA ASN A 245 0.92 2.21 13.87
C ASN A 245 0.41 1.26 12.76
N VAL A 246 -0.78 1.49 12.25
CA VAL A 246 -1.35 0.72 11.13
C VAL A 246 -0.44 0.78 9.90
N VAL A 247 -0.04 1.96 9.48
CA VAL A 247 0.84 2.12 8.31
C VAL A 247 2.23 1.53 8.55
N ALA A 248 2.78 1.66 9.76
CA ALA A 248 4.06 1.06 10.12
C ALA A 248 4.04 -0.47 9.99
N VAL A 249 2.97 -1.11 10.47
CA VAL A 249 2.78 -2.56 10.36
C VAL A 249 2.61 -2.98 8.89
N MET A 250 1.86 -2.22 8.10
CA MET A 250 1.78 -2.45 6.65
C MET A 250 3.16 -2.36 5.98
N GLN A 251 3.94 -1.33 6.32
CA GLN A 251 5.25 -1.09 5.72
C GLN A 251 6.25 -2.24 5.98
N LYS A 252 6.05 -3.02 7.03
CA LYS A 252 6.83 -4.24 7.31
C LYS A 252 6.82 -5.21 6.13
N PHE A 253 5.72 -5.29 5.40
CA PHE A 253 5.52 -6.24 4.30
C PHE A 253 5.64 -5.62 2.91
N PHE A 254 5.35 -4.33 2.75
CA PHE A 254 5.39 -3.67 1.45
C PHE A 254 6.82 -3.49 0.94
N ASP A 255 7.08 -3.85 -0.31
CA ASP A 255 8.39 -3.67 -0.92
C ASP A 255 8.66 -2.20 -1.34
N GLN A 256 7.67 -1.51 -1.83
CA GLN A 256 7.71 -0.05 -2.03
C GLN A 256 7.17 0.70 -0.80
N ALA A 257 6.79 1.95 -0.96
CA ALA A 257 6.32 2.77 0.15
C ALA A 257 4.79 2.87 0.23
N ILE A 258 4.33 3.62 1.19
CA ILE A 258 2.91 3.89 1.46
C ILE A 258 2.71 5.40 1.47
N SER A 259 1.74 5.90 0.69
CA SER A 259 1.32 7.30 0.71
C SER A 259 0.54 7.62 1.98
N GLY A 260 1.23 7.58 3.13
CA GLY A 260 0.64 7.84 4.44
C GLY A 260 0.43 9.34 4.67
N ASN A 261 -0.66 9.69 5.32
CA ASN A 261 -1.01 11.08 5.64
C ASN A 261 -1.10 11.28 7.15
N TRP A 262 -0.69 12.45 7.62
CA TRP A 262 -1.04 12.91 8.95
C TRP A 262 -2.28 13.79 8.88
N SER A 263 -3.19 13.62 9.83
CA SER A 263 -4.44 14.36 9.87
C SER A 263 -4.63 14.97 11.26
N TYR A 264 -4.85 16.27 11.30
CA TYR A 264 -4.97 17.01 12.54
C TYR A 264 -6.36 17.65 12.64
N ASN A 265 -7.07 17.36 13.73
CA ASN A 265 -8.28 18.08 14.09
C ASN A 265 -7.89 19.15 15.11
N PRO A 266 -7.84 20.45 14.75
CA PRO A 266 -7.47 21.51 15.67
C PRO A 266 -8.35 21.57 16.92
N SER A 267 -9.61 21.15 16.85
CA SER A 267 -10.51 21.15 17.99
C SER A 267 -10.11 20.21 19.14
N ASN A 268 -9.18 19.30 18.89
CA ASN A 268 -8.59 18.42 19.92
C ASN A 268 -7.52 19.15 20.77
N TYR A 269 -7.16 20.39 20.42
CA TYR A 269 -6.05 21.13 21.05
C TYR A 269 -6.51 22.48 21.58
N GLU A 270 -5.78 22.98 22.58
CA GLU A 270 -6.04 24.28 23.17
C GLU A 270 -5.99 25.41 22.11
N ASN A 271 -6.93 26.33 22.19
CA ASN A 271 -7.11 27.46 21.24
C ASN A 271 -7.31 27.02 19.77
N ASN A 272 -7.67 25.76 19.51
CA ASN A 272 -7.72 25.17 18.16
C ASN A 272 -6.40 25.28 17.39
N GLU A 273 -5.28 25.21 18.11
CA GLU A 273 -3.93 25.27 17.55
C GLU A 273 -3.20 23.94 17.78
N VAL A 274 -2.76 23.29 16.70
CA VAL A 274 -1.99 22.05 16.79
C VAL A 274 -0.56 22.38 17.24
N PRO A 275 -0.10 21.89 18.41
CA PRO A 275 1.27 22.17 18.87
C PRO A 275 2.32 21.58 17.92
N VAL A 276 3.38 22.34 17.63
CA VAL A 276 4.50 21.85 16.81
C VAL A 276 5.15 20.60 17.43
N SER A 277 5.15 20.48 18.76
CA SER A 277 5.64 19.29 19.46
C SER A 277 4.86 18.02 19.12
N VAL A 278 3.55 18.12 18.90
CA VAL A 278 2.71 16.99 18.45
C VAL A 278 3.12 16.57 17.04
N MET A 279 3.23 17.52 16.12
CA MET A 279 3.65 17.25 14.74
C MET A 279 5.07 16.65 14.68
N ALA A 280 5.99 17.18 15.50
CA ALA A 280 7.33 16.62 15.61
C ALA A 280 7.35 15.21 16.20
N GLY A 281 6.49 14.95 17.21
CA GLY A 281 6.32 13.63 17.79
C GLY A 281 5.81 12.61 16.76
N ASP A 282 4.79 12.97 15.98
CA ASP A 282 4.25 12.12 14.90
C ASP A 282 5.32 11.81 13.85
N PHE A 283 6.09 12.82 13.44
CA PHE A 283 7.21 12.62 12.51
C PHE A 283 8.27 11.65 13.06
N LEU A 284 8.67 11.82 14.33
CA LEU A 284 9.64 10.95 14.98
C LEU A 284 9.12 9.52 15.13
N ASN A 285 7.86 9.33 15.48
CA ASN A 285 7.23 8.02 15.57
C ASN A 285 7.12 7.34 14.20
N THR A 286 6.76 8.09 13.17
CA THR A 286 6.75 7.64 11.78
C THR A 286 8.14 7.11 11.36
N TYR A 287 9.20 7.85 11.66
CA TYR A 287 10.57 7.42 11.42
C TYR A 287 10.98 6.22 12.27
N LYS A 288 10.65 6.24 13.58
CA LYS A 288 10.95 5.13 14.50
C LYS A 288 10.40 3.81 13.98
N TYR A 289 9.14 3.80 13.58
CA TYR A 289 8.45 2.57 13.16
C TYR A 289 8.59 2.22 11.67
N GLY A 290 9.39 2.99 10.93
CA GLY A 290 9.88 2.57 9.62
C GLY A 290 8.99 2.87 8.43
N TRP A 291 8.16 3.92 8.50
CA TRP A 291 7.57 4.45 7.27
C TRP A 291 8.70 4.85 6.31
N LYS A 292 8.57 4.49 5.06
CA LYS A 292 9.55 4.88 4.03
C LYS A 292 9.32 6.28 3.51
N THR A 293 8.06 6.72 3.44
CA THR A 293 7.65 8.04 2.96
C THR A 293 6.42 8.53 3.71
N SER A 294 6.17 9.85 3.63
CA SER A 294 4.90 10.48 3.99
C SER A 294 4.40 11.30 2.82
N TYR A 295 3.09 11.60 2.78
CA TYR A 295 2.48 12.27 1.64
C TYR A 295 1.89 13.64 2.03
N TYR A 296 0.73 13.68 2.68
CA TYR A 296 0.10 14.94 3.10
C TYR A 296 0.06 15.14 4.61
N GLN A 297 0.11 16.40 4.99
CA GLN A 297 -0.39 16.88 6.28
C GLN A 297 -1.74 17.55 6.03
N ARG A 298 -2.78 17.06 6.70
CA ARG A 298 -4.14 17.56 6.56
C ARG A 298 -4.61 18.17 7.87
N SER A 299 -5.43 19.22 7.76
CA SER A 299 -6.12 19.78 8.90
C SER A 299 -7.61 19.87 8.59
N GLU A 300 -8.44 19.54 9.57
CA GLU A 300 -9.84 19.86 9.48
C GLU A 300 -10.00 21.39 9.54
N ARG A 301 -10.88 21.91 8.71
CA ARG A 301 -11.19 23.34 8.76
C ARG A 301 -12.15 23.58 9.92
N ALA A 302 -11.76 24.47 10.83
CA ALA A 302 -12.60 24.97 11.90
C ALA A 302 -13.84 25.66 11.34
#